data_6e1e1f2a5571479a550b8242a24b9073
#
_entry.id   6e1e1f2a5571479a550b8242a24b9073
#
_cell.length_a   1.000
_cell.length_b   1.000
_cell.length_c   1.000
_cell.angle_alpha   90.00
_cell.angle_beta   90.00
_cell.angle_gamma   90.00
#
_symmetry.space_group_name_H-M   'P 1'
#
loop_
_entity.id
_entity.type
_entity.pdbx_description
1 polymer ?
#
loop_
_entity_poly.entity_id
_entity_poly.type
_entity_poly.pdbx_seq_one_letter_code
_entity_poly.pdbx_strand_id
1 'polypeptide(L)'
;MTRIVAHRGFAGVNPENTVGAVRAAADAGAAMVEVDVVACADGTPVVFHDTRLDATDGSRGITDGSGAVADLSPDAVTTVGVLDSGERVPTLDRLLDETDAPLNVELKRPAAAPGPRGALPAADRDAARQRWQPLVDRVLDCLDGRDILLSSFYEGALAAVRRRDEAASLAPICTDLGTGRALATRYDAGTIHPSLSAVRGVDPVTTDRTLNVWTIRTWHEAREAVRAGADGLIADYPGLTRWLDA
;
A
#
# COMPACT_ATOMS: atom_id res chain seq x y z
N MET A 1 -5.52 13.16 -17.75
CA MET A 1 -4.12 13.34 -17.28
C MET A 1 -3.82 12.25 -16.25
N THR A 2 -2.81 11.42 -16.47
CA THR A 2 -2.46 10.32 -15.57
C THR A 2 -1.90 10.85 -14.25
N ARG A 3 -2.41 10.35 -13.11
CA ARG A 3 -2.03 10.80 -11.76
C ARG A 3 -0.74 10.11 -11.31
N ILE A 4 0.07 10.78 -10.47
CA ILE A 4 1.19 10.16 -9.78
C ILE A 4 0.74 9.83 -8.35
N VAL A 5 0.90 8.56 -7.96
CA VAL A 5 0.78 8.06 -6.60
C VAL A 5 2.19 7.79 -6.08
N ALA A 6 2.59 8.46 -5.01
CA ALA A 6 3.95 8.34 -4.49
C ALA A 6 4.09 7.05 -3.68
N HIS A 7 4.75 6.03 -4.25
CA HIS A 7 5.03 4.75 -3.59
C HIS A 7 5.91 4.97 -2.35
N ARG A 8 5.36 4.71 -1.17
CA ARG A 8 5.99 4.94 0.15
C ARG A 8 6.54 6.36 0.34
N GLY A 9 5.91 7.36 -0.30
CA GLY A 9 6.39 8.74 -0.29
C GLY A 9 7.55 9.00 -1.25
N PHE A 10 7.59 8.35 -2.42
CA PHE A 10 8.69 8.35 -3.40
C PHE A 10 9.98 7.73 -2.85
N ALA A 11 9.94 6.43 -2.60
CA ALA A 11 11.05 5.65 -2.01
C ALA A 11 12.39 5.72 -2.77
N GLY A 12 12.39 6.18 -4.02
CA GLY A 12 13.60 6.39 -4.81
C GLY A 12 14.39 7.66 -4.44
N VAL A 13 13.77 8.59 -3.68
CA VAL A 13 14.40 9.88 -3.32
C VAL A 13 14.18 10.27 -1.85
N ASN A 14 13.28 9.62 -1.13
CA ASN A 14 12.95 9.92 0.27
C ASN A 14 13.12 8.68 1.16
N PRO A 15 13.32 8.84 2.48
CA PRO A 15 13.26 7.74 3.43
C PRO A 15 11.84 7.20 3.52
N GLU A 16 11.61 6.07 2.88
CA GLU A 16 10.28 5.49 2.65
C GLU A 16 9.45 5.29 3.92
N ASN A 17 8.12 5.43 3.78
CA ASN A 17 7.16 5.16 4.87
C ASN A 17 7.36 6.05 6.12
N THR A 18 7.90 7.25 5.94
CA THR A 18 8.09 8.24 7.03
C THR A 18 7.18 9.45 6.85
N VAL A 19 6.97 10.20 7.93
CA VAL A 19 6.23 11.47 7.88
C VAL A 19 6.87 12.45 6.92
N GLY A 20 8.21 12.57 6.97
CA GLY A 20 8.96 13.44 6.07
C GLY A 20 8.80 13.06 4.61
N ALA A 21 8.81 11.74 4.28
CA ALA A 21 8.59 11.27 2.92
C ALA A 21 7.18 11.60 2.40
N VAL A 22 6.15 11.44 3.24
CA VAL A 22 4.76 11.76 2.86
C VAL A 22 4.61 13.25 2.59
N ARG A 23 5.16 14.12 3.45
CA ARG A 23 5.17 15.59 3.25
C ARG A 23 5.91 15.98 1.98
N ALA A 24 7.12 15.46 1.78
CA ALA A 24 7.92 15.74 0.57
C ALA A 24 7.22 15.29 -0.72
N ALA A 25 6.51 14.16 -0.68
CA ALA A 25 5.74 13.68 -1.82
C ALA A 25 4.53 14.59 -2.13
N ALA A 26 3.83 15.06 -1.10
CA ALA A 26 2.72 16.02 -1.26
C ALA A 26 3.25 17.35 -1.84
N ASP A 27 4.35 17.89 -1.33
CA ASP A 27 4.99 19.10 -1.82
C ASP A 27 5.49 18.95 -3.27
N ALA A 28 5.87 17.74 -3.67
CA ALA A 28 6.24 17.43 -5.06
C ALA A 28 5.04 17.24 -5.98
N GLY A 29 3.80 17.42 -5.49
CA GLY A 29 2.58 17.36 -6.27
C GLY A 29 2.04 15.95 -6.52
N ALA A 30 2.35 14.97 -5.67
CA ALA A 30 1.72 13.66 -5.73
C ALA A 30 0.20 13.80 -5.53
N ALA A 31 -0.58 13.15 -6.37
CA ALA A 31 -2.05 13.15 -6.24
C ALA A 31 -2.52 12.31 -5.04
N MET A 32 -1.69 11.38 -4.58
CA MET A 32 -1.90 10.49 -3.45
C MET A 32 -0.55 9.94 -3.01
N VAL A 33 -0.38 9.62 -1.74
CA VAL A 33 0.80 8.92 -1.22
C VAL A 33 0.40 7.51 -0.79
N GLU A 34 1.08 6.52 -1.29
CA GLU A 34 0.91 5.15 -0.85
C GLU A 34 1.88 4.87 0.32
N VAL A 35 1.37 4.18 1.34
CA VAL A 35 2.13 3.76 2.52
C VAL A 35 1.74 2.34 2.95
N ASP A 36 2.70 1.62 3.51
CA ASP A 36 2.51 0.25 3.98
C ASP A 36 2.20 0.21 5.48
N VAL A 37 1.29 -0.65 5.93
CA VAL A 37 0.95 -0.80 7.35
C VAL A 37 1.10 -2.24 7.81
N VAL A 38 1.81 -2.42 8.92
CA VAL A 38 1.95 -3.68 9.69
C VAL A 38 1.54 -3.44 11.13
N ALA A 39 1.30 -4.53 11.89
CA ALA A 39 0.93 -4.46 13.30
C ALA A 39 2.12 -4.78 14.22
N CYS A 40 2.26 -4.02 15.31
CA CYS A 40 3.08 -4.35 16.47
C CYS A 40 2.47 -5.48 17.32
N ALA A 41 3.17 -5.90 18.38
CA ALA A 41 2.76 -6.99 19.25
C ALA A 41 1.38 -6.78 19.92
N ASP A 42 1.02 -5.53 20.23
CA ASP A 42 -0.27 -5.15 20.83
C ASP A 42 -1.36 -4.84 19.79
N GLY A 43 -1.04 -4.99 18.50
CA GLY A 43 -1.92 -4.68 17.38
C GLY A 43 -1.86 -3.23 16.89
N THR A 44 -1.05 -2.36 17.48
CA THR A 44 -0.88 -0.97 17.02
C THR A 44 -0.35 -0.94 15.58
N PRO A 45 -1.04 -0.25 14.64
CA PRO A 45 -0.57 -0.10 13.28
C PRO A 45 0.63 0.84 13.21
N VAL A 46 1.72 0.39 12.58
CA VAL A 46 2.90 1.21 12.27
C VAL A 46 3.11 1.23 10.76
N VAL A 47 3.67 2.34 10.27
CA VAL A 47 3.89 2.53 8.82
C VAL A 47 5.24 1.98 8.44
N PHE A 48 5.24 0.74 7.97
CA PHE A 48 6.44 0.00 7.61
C PHE A 48 6.13 -1.14 6.63
N HIS A 49 7.04 -1.43 5.70
CA HIS A 49 6.80 -2.43 4.66
C HIS A 49 7.10 -3.87 5.10
N ASP A 50 8.26 -4.08 5.75
CA ASP A 50 8.80 -5.40 6.02
C ASP A 50 8.22 -5.98 7.32
N THR A 51 8.27 -7.30 7.47
CA THR A 51 7.85 -7.98 8.70
C THR A 51 8.90 -7.90 9.79
N ARG A 52 10.13 -7.51 9.45
CA ARG A 52 11.28 -7.37 10.36
C ARG A 52 11.99 -6.04 10.13
N LEU A 53 12.59 -5.51 11.18
CA LEU A 53 13.36 -4.26 11.12
C LEU A 53 14.77 -4.45 10.52
N ASP A 54 15.39 -5.60 10.76
CA ASP A 54 16.76 -5.92 10.31
C ASP A 54 16.80 -6.57 8.91
N ALA A 55 18.01 -6.68 8.34
CA ALA A 55 18.25 -7.26 7.00
C ALA A 55 18.22 -8.79 6.97
N THR A 56 17.48 -9.44 7.85
CA THR A 56 17.31 -10.88 7.89
C THR A 56 15.93 -11.30 7.37
N ASP A 57 15.81 -12.57 6.93
CA ASP A 57 14.53 -13.18 6.52
C ASP A 57 13.72 -12.37 5.48
N GLY A 58 14.42 -11.78 4.52
CA GLY A 58 13.81 -11.05 3.39
C GLY A 58 13.46 -9.59 3.67
N SER A 59 13.81 -9.05 4.84
CA SER A 59 13.83 -7.61 5.08
C SER A 59 14.94 -6.95 4.25
N ARG A 60 14.71 -5.69 3.86
CA ARG A 60 15.68 -4.90 3.08
C ARG A 60 16.74 -4.23 3.94
N GLY A 61 16.61 -4.29 5.27
CA GLY A 61 17.56 -3.68 6.20
C GLY A 61 17.64 -2.17 6.10
N ILE A 62 16.50 -1.51 5.92
CA ILE A 62 16.42 -0.05 5.79
C ILE A 62 16.41 0.67 7.14
N THR A 63 16.47 -0.06 8.24
CA THR A 63 16.46 0.51 9.60
C THR A 63 17.68 0.10 10.41
N ASP A 64 17.94 0.85 11.47
CA ASP A 64 18.95 0.52 12.48
C ASP A 64 18.44 -0.40 13.60
N GLY A 65 17.17 -0.83 13.52
CA GLY A 65 16.53 -1.73 14.47
C GLY A 65 16.69 -3.20 14.12
N SER A 66 16.21 -4.07 15.01
CA SER A 66 16.21 -5.51 14.81
C SER A 66 14.96 -6.17 15.41
N GLY A 67 14.62 -7.36 14.91
CA GLY A 67 13.49 -8.15 15.37
C GLY A 67 12.27 -8.08 14.45
N ALA A 68 11.30 -8.98 14.67
CA ALA A 68 10.04 -8.96 13.96
C ALA A 68 9.12 -7.87 14.55
N VAL A 69 8.52 -7.05 13.70
CA VAL A 69 7.63 -5.95 14.12
C VAL A 69 6.48 -6.46 14.99
N ALA A 70 5.93 -7.62 14.63
CA ALA A 70 4.83 -8.24 15.38
C ALA A 70 5.20 -8.75 16.80
N ASP A 71 6.48 -8.81 17.12
CA ASP A 71 6.98 -9.22 18.44
C ASP A 71 7.42 -8.02 19.30
N LEU A 72 7.40 -6.82 18.74
CA LEU A 72 7.89 -5.59 19.38
C LEU A 72 6.73 -4.68 19.81
N SER A 73 6.94 -3.93 20.90
CA SER A 73 6.00 -2.88 21.30
C SER A 73 6.06 -1.68 20.33
N PRO A 74 4.98 -0.87 20.22
CA PRO A 74 5.01 0.36 19.42
C PRO A 74 6.15 1.29 19.82
N ASP A 75 6.41 1.46 21.11
CA ASP A 75 7.51 2.30 21.61
C ASP A 75 8.87 1.82 21.08
N ALA A 76 9.10 0.50 21.06
CA ALA A 76 10.34 -0.05 20.51
C ALA A 76 10.47 0.21 19.01
N VAL A 77 9.40 0.03 18.23
CA VAL A 77 9.42 0.22 16.77
C VAL A 77 9.56 1.70 16.41
N THR A 78 8.88 2.61 17.11
CA THR A 78 8.87 4.04 16.78
C THR A 78 10.14 4.79 17.19
N THR A 79 11.06 4.16 17.93
CA THR A 79 12.39 4.70 18.18
C THR A 79 13.40 4.39 17.10
N VAL A 80 13.07 3.46 16.18
CA VAL A 80 13.97 2.98 15.15
C VAL A 80 14.12 4.00 14.02
N GLY A 81 15.38 4.30 13.64
CA GLY A 81 15.72 5.20 12.55
C GLY A 81 15.58 4.55 11.17
N VAL A 82 15.23 5.34 10.15
CA VAL A 82 15.09 4.90 8.77
C VAL A 82 16.20 5.50 7.90
N LEU A 83 17.04 4.66 7.29
CA LEU A 83 18.06 5.04 6.28
C LEU A 83 19.01 6.19 6.73
N ASP A 84 19.37 6.25 8.01
CA ASP A 84 20.22 7.33 8.59
C ASP A 84 19.73 8.75 8.28
N SER A 85 18.45 8.91 7.99
CA SER A 85 17.84 10.17 7.55
C SER A 85 17.46 11.13 8.69
N GLY A 86 17.47 10.64 9.93
CA GLY A 86 16.87 11.33 11.08
C GLY A 86 15.38 11.06 11.24
N GLU A 87 14.71 10.50 10.23
CA GLU A 87 13.33 10.04 10.29
C GLU A 87 13.22 8.71 11.05
N ARG A 88 12.03 8.43 11.60
CA ARG A 88 11.73 7.21 12.36
C ARG A 88 10.50 6.54 11.82
N VAL A 89 10.33 5.23 12.11
CA VAL A 89 9.10 4.50 11.81
C VAL A 89 7.94 5.14 12.59
N PRO A 90 6.91 5.70 11.93
CA PRO A 90 5.77 6.29 12.62
C PRO A 90 4.69 5.24 12.91
N THR A 91 3.85 5.49 13.93
CA THR A 91 2.52 4.87 13.98
C THR A 91 1.64 5.45 12.89
N LEU A 92 0.58 4.71 12.52
CA LEU A 92 -0.40 5.22 11.55
C LEU A 92 -1.10 6.49 12.08
N ASP A 93 -1.49 6.52 13.35
CA ASP A 93 -2.09 7.71 13.98
C ASP A 93 -1.18 8.92 13.85
N ARG A 94 0.10 8.77 14.20
CA ARG A 94 1.07 9.86 14.08
C ARG A 94 1.20 10.37 12.65
N LEU A 95 1.26 9.48 11.67
CA LEU A 95 1.34 9.87 10.26
C LEU A 95 0.09 10.65 9.84
N LEU A 96 -1.09 10.19 10.25
CA LEU A 96 -2.37 10.85 9.97
C LEU A 96 -2.51 12.22 10.64
N ASP A 97 -1.98 12.38 11.86
CA ASP A 97 -1.99 13.65 12.59
C ASP A 97 -1.01 14.66 12.02
N GLU A 98 0.09 14.19 11.44
CA GLU A 98 1.17 15.04 10.94
C GLU A 98 1.08 15.32 9.42
N THR A 99 0.11 14.72 8.68
CA THR A 99 -0.03 14.92 7.23
C THR A 99 -1.49 15.02 6.81
N ASP A 100 -1.78 15.89 5.82
CA ASP A 100 -3.11 16.03 5.20
C ASP A 100 -3.13 15.48 3.76
N ALA A 101 -2.10 14.75 3.34
CA ALA A 101 -2.03 14.19 2.00
C ALA A 101 -3.11 13.12 1.78
N PRO A 102 -3.73 13.04 0.59
CA PRO A 102 -4.53 11.87 0.23
C PRO A 102 -3.68 10.59 0.32
N LEU A 103 -4.17 9.58 1.03
CA LEU A 103 -3.41 8.35 1.27
C LEU A 103 -4.04 7.12 0.60
N ASN A 104 -3.17 6.22 0.15
CA ASN A 104 -3.46 4.82 -0.07
C ASN A 104 -2.71 4.00 0.99
N VAL A 105 -3.43 3.33 1.87
CA VAL A 105 -2.85 2.48 2.92
C VAL A 105 -2.86 1.03 2.46
N GLU A 106 -1.69 0.47 2.19
CA GLU A 106 -1.55 -0.96 1.91
C GLU A 106 -1.54 -1.76 3.21
N LEU A 107 -2.52 -2.65 3.36
CA LEU A 107 -2.58 -3.60 4.47
C LEU A 107 -1.62 -4.76 4.21
N LYS A 108 -0.50 -4.79 4.92
CA LYS A 108 0.50 -5.86 4.85
C LYS A 108 0.10 -7.03 5.73
N ARG A 109 0.59 -8.22 5.36
CA ARG A 109 0.23 -9.47 6.03
C ARG A 109 0.61 -9.46 7.50
N PRO A 110 -0.36 -9.59 8.45
CA PRO A 110 -0.05 -9.81 9.84
C PRO A 110 0.64 -11.17 10.04
N ALA A 111 1.50 -11.27 11.05
CA ALA A 111 2.21 -12.53 11.36
C ALA A 111 1.24 -13.71 11.57
N ALA A 112 0.08 -13.45 12.20
CA ALA A 112 -0.96 -14.44 12.47
C ALA A 112 -1.83 -14.82 11.25
N ALA A 113 -1.64 -14.19 10.09
CA ALA A 113 -2.45 -14.42 8.90
C ALA A 113 -1.64 -15.03 7.74
N PRO A 114 -1.12 -16.27 7.87
CA PRO A 114 -0.48 -16.93 6.74
C PRO A 114 -1.49 -17.19 5.62
N GLY A 115 -1.04 -17.14 4.39
CA GLY A 115 -1.90 -17.44 3.25
C GLY A 115 -1.34 -16.90 1.94
N PRO A 116 -1.85 -17.38 0.82
CA PRO A 116 -1.42 -16.89 -0.50
C PRO A 116 -1.94 -15.48 -0.78
N ARG A 117 -1.24 -14.78 -1.65
CA ARG A 117 -1.74 -13.57 -2.29
C ARG A 117 -2.84 -13.91 -3.31
N GLY A 118 -3.71 -12.96 -3.59
CA GLY A 118 -4.78 -13.11 -4.60
C GLY A 118 -6.04 -13.77 -4.08
N ALA A 119 -6.84 -14.31 -5.00
CA ALA A 119 -8.14 -14.88 -4.71
C ALA A 119 -8.04 -16.24 -4.01
N LEU A 120 -8.90 -16.43 -3.02
CA LEU A 120 -8.98 -17.66 -2.22
C LEU A 120 -10.15 -18.56 -2.68
N PRO A 121 -10.03 -19.88 -2.47
CA PRO A 121 -11.17 -20.77 -2.53
C PRO A 121 -12.30 -20.31 -1.58
N ALA A 122 -13.54 -20.51 -1.95
CA ALA A 122 -14.70 -20.05 -1.17
C ALA A 122 -14.68 -20.55 0.28
N ALA A 123 -14.23 -21.81 0.49
CA ALA A 123 -14.15 -22.42 1.81
C ALA A 123 -13.16 -21.74 2.76
N ASP A 124 -12.14 -21.03 2.23
CA ASP A 124 -11.06 -20.45 3.02
C ASP A 124 -11.28 -18.96 3.36
N ARG A 125 -12.22 -18.30 2.67
CA ARG A 125 -12.39 -16.83 2.75
C ARG A 125 -12.77 -16.34 4.13
N ASP A 126 -13.70 -17.01 4.81
CA ASP A 126 -14.15 -16.57 6.12
C ASP A 126 -13.06 -16.73 7.19
N ALA A 127 -12.33 -17.84 7.18
CA ALA A 127 -11.18 -18.03 8.05
C ALA A 127 -10.06 -17.02 7.77
N ALA A 128 -9.81 -16.68 6.51
CA ALA A 128 -8.84 -15.65 6.14
C ALA A 128 -9.31 -14.28 6.65
N ARG A 129 -10.58 -13.89 6.40
CA ARG A 129 -11.16 -12.65 6.90
C ARG A 129 -11.00 -12.50 8.43
N GLN A 130 -11.34 -13.54 9.20
CA GLN A 130 -11.23 -13.51 10.66
C GLN A 130 -9.81 -13.25 11.14
N ARG A 131 -8.79 -13.79 10.46
CA ARG A 131 -7.37 -13.55 10.81
C ARG A 131 -6.91 -12.12 10.52
N TRP A 132 -7.53 -11.46 9.55
CA TRP A 132 -7.22 -10.07 9.18
C TRP A 132 -7.99 -9.05 10.02
N GLN A 133 -9.12 -9.45 10.62
CA GLN A 133 -10.03 -8.55 11.32
C GLN A 133 -9.33 -7.71 12.39
N PRO A 134 -8.43 -8.25 13.26
CA PRO A 134 -7.80 -7.43 14.31
C PRO A 134 -6.97 -6.26 13.77
N LEU A 135 -6.18 -6.46 12.70
CA LEU A 135 -5.42 -5.37 12.08
C LEU A 135 -6.36 -4.37 11.40
N VAL A 136 -7.36 -4.87 10.67
CA VAL A 136 -8.31 -4.02 9.94
C VAL A 136 -9.11 -3.13 10.90
N ASP A 137 -9.59 -3.68 12.03
CA ASP A 137 -10.32 -2.92 13.03
C ASP A 137 -9.46 -1.77 13.58
N ARG A 138 -8.20 -2.04 13.93
CA ARG A 138 -7.25 -1.03 14.41
C ARG A 138 -6.95 0.04 13.36
N VAL A 139 -6.74 -0.36 12.11
CA VAL A 139 -6.49 0.61 11.02
C VAL A 139 -7.72 1.50 10.81
N LEU A 140 -8.93 0.92 10.72
CA LEU A 140 -10.15 1.70 10.52
C LEU A 140 -10.47 2.62 11.70
N ASP A 141 -10.15 2.20 12.93
CA ASP A 141 -10.29 3.07 14.12
C ASP A 141 -9.33 4.28 14.02
N CYS A 142 -8.07 4.10 13.55
CA CYS A 142 -7.13 5.20 13.29
C CYS A 142 -7.65 6.17 12.21
N LEU A 143 -8.32 5.66 11.18
CA LEU A 143 -8.80 6.50 10.07
C LEU A 143 -9.93 7.44 10.48
N ASP A 144 -10.69 7.13 11.50
CA ASP A 144 -11.77 7.97 12.07
C ASP A 144 -12.70 8.58 11.01
N GLY A 145 -13.15 7.76 10.05
CA GLY A 145 -14.04 8.17 8.96
C GLY A 145 -13.38 9.00 7.84
N ARG A 146 -12.06 9.14 7.81
CA ARG A 146 -11.33 9.77 6.69
C ARG A 146 -11.47 8.91 5.42
N ASP A 147 -11.71 9.54 4.28
CA ASP A 147 -11.77 8.86 2.97
C ASP A 147 -10.36 8.54 2.50
N ILE A 148 -9.89 7.34 2.83
CA ILE A 148 -8.57 6.81 2.50
C ILE A 148 -8.76 5.53 1.69
N LEU A 149 -7.99 5.41 0.59
CA LEU A 149 -7.97 4.20 -0.21
C LEU A 149 -7.22 3.10 0.57
N LEU A 150 -7.88 1.95 0.79
CA LEU A 150 -7.28 0.78 1.42
C LEU A 150 -6.93 -0.25 0.36
N SER A 151 -5.70 -0.71 0.33
CA SER A 151 -5.27 -1.70 -0.65
C SER A 151 -4.62 -2.92 -0.01
N SER A 152 -4.67 -4.06 -0.67
CA SER A 152 -3.98 -5.27 -0.23
C SER A 152 -3.82 -6.29 -1.35
N PHE A 153 -2.76 -7.12 -1.26
CA PHE A 153 -2.60 -8.35 -2.04
C PHE A 153 -3.49 -9.50 -1.56
N TYR A 154 -4.08 -9.38 -0.37
CA TYR A 154 -4.71 -10.49 0.33
C TYR A 154 -6.22 -10.34 0.35
N GLU A 155 -6.93 -11.34 -0.17
CA GLU A 155 -8.40 -11.37 -0.15
C GLU A 155 -8.98 -11.25 1.25
N GLY A 156 -8.31 -11.86 2.26
CA GLY A 156 -8.74 -11.78 3.66
C GLY A 156 -8.78 -10.34 4.20
N ALA A 157 -7.84 -9.48 3.80
CA ALA A 157 -7.82 -8.07 4.15
C ALA A 157 -9.01 -7.33 3.53
N LEU A 158 -9.21 -7.48 2.22
CA LEU A 158 -10.34 -6.85 1.50
C LEU A 158 -11.69 -7.27 2.08
N ALA A 159 -11.83 -8.56 2.41
CA ALA A 159 -13.03 -9.11 3.04
C ALA A 159 -13.27 -8.53 4.45
N ALA A 160 -12.20 -8.37 5.24
CA ALA A 160 -12.28 -7.81 6.59
C ALA A 160 -12.66 -6.33 6.56
N VAL A 161 -12.07 -5.52 5.66
CA VAL A 161 -12.44 -4.12 5.48
C VAL A 161 -13.91 -4.01 5.07
N ARG A 162 -14.34 -4.70 4.02
CA ARG A 162 -15.73 -4.63 3.53
C ARG A 162 -16.74 -5.10 4.58
N ARG A 163 -16.38 -6.04 5.46
CA ARG A 163 -17.21 -6.47 6.57
C ARG A 163 -17.39 -5.40 7.64
N ARG A 164 -16.34 -4.61 7.91
CA ARG A 164 -16.31 -3.57 8.95
C ARG A 164 -16.89 -2.25 8.46
N ASP A 165 -16.65 -1.94 7.18
CA ASP A 165 -17.12 -0.73 6.51
C ASP A 165 -17.52 -1.04 5.06
N GLU A 166 -18.83 -0.99 4.80
CA GLU A 166 -19.39 -1.26 3.48
C GLU A 166 -19.08 -0.16 2.45
N ALA A 167 -18.77 1.06 2.91
CA ALA A 167 -18.50 2.21 2.06
C ALA A 167 -17.00 2.44 1.80
N ALA A 168 -16.10 1.73 2.50
CA ALA A 168 -14.67 1.94 2.39
C ALA A 168 -14.17 1.87 0.94
N SER A 169 -13.30 2.81 0.56
CA SER A 169 -12.60 2.79 -0.72
C SER A 169 -11.56 1.67 -0.75
N LEU A 170 -11.68 0.73 -1.70
CA LEU A 170 -10.82 -0.47 -1.79
C LEU A 170 -10.10 -0.59 -3.12
N ALA A 171 -8.88 -1.15 -3.07
CA ALA A 171 -8.10 -1.55 -4.23
C ALA A 171 -7.41 -2.91 -4.02
N PRO A 172 -7.83 -4.00 -4.68
CA PRO A 172 -7.02 -5.20 -4.75
C PRO A 172 -5.72 -4.94 -5.50
N ILE A 173 -4.58 -5.36 -4.90
CA ILE A 173 -3.27 -5.35 -5.54
C ILE A 173 -3.07 -6.72 -6.20
N CYS A 174 -2.62 -6.74 -7.45
CA CYS A 174 -2.51 -7.99 -8.20
C CYS A 174 -1.31 -8.03 -9.16
N THR A 175 -0.83 -9.25 -9.41
CA THR A 175 0.16 -9.58 -10.45
C THR A 175 -0.48 -10.28 -11.65
N ASP A 176 -1.80 -10.57 -11.55
CA ASP A 176 -2.67 -11.10 -12.60
C ASP A 176 -3.95 -10.27 -12.67
N LEU A 177 -4.23 -9.70 -13.82
CA LEU A 177 -5.36 -8.78 -14.00
C LEU A 177 -6.72 -9.47 -13.84
N GLY A 178 -6.83 -10.75 -14.22
CA GLY A 178 -8.05 -11.55 -14.04
C GLY A 178 -8.40 -11.69 -12.56
N THR A 179 -7.39 -12.01 -11.73
CA THR A 179 -7.53 -12.07 -10.27
C THR A 179 -7.92 -10.70 -9.70
N GLY A 180 -7.26 -9.63 -10.14
CA GLY A 180 -7.59 -8.26 -9.69
C GLY A 180 -9.03 -7.88 -9.97
N ARG A 181 -9.52 -8.13 -11.18
CA ARG A 181 -10.93 -7.90 -11.59
C ARG A 181 -11.92 -8.73 -10.78
N ALA A 182 -11.61 -10.02 -10.55
CA ALA A 182 -12.46 -10.91 -9.77
C ALA A 182 -12.60 -10.43 -8.31
N LEU A 183 -11.52 -10.00 -7.68
CA LEU A 183 -11.52 -9.42 -6.33
C LEU A 183 -12.25 -8.08 -6.30
N ALA A 184 -12.00 -7.20 -7.26
CA ALA A 184 -12.67 -5.91 -7.34
C ALA A 184 -14.17 -6.05 -7.50
N THR A 185 -14.64 -7.00 -8.31
CA THR A 185 -16.08 -7.30 -8.47
C THR A 185 -16.67 -7.88 -7.18
N ARG A 186 -15.94 -8.79 -6.51
CA ARG A 186 -16.44 -9.45 -5.28
C ARG A 186 -16.59 -8.50 -4.11
N TYR A 187 -15.68 -7.54 -3.98
CA TYR A 187 -15.64 -6.61 -2.85
C TYR A 187 -16.06 -5.19 -3.23
N ASP A 188 -16.70 -5.02 -4.37
CA ASP A 188 -17.16 -3.73 -4.87
C ASP A 188 -16.07 -2.64 -4.79
N ALA A 189 -14.86 -2.97 -5.26
CA ALA A 189 -13.73 -2.05 -5.26
C ALA A 189 -13.73 -1.20 -6.53
N GLY A 190 -13.73 0.12 -6.41
CA GLY A 190 -13.68 1.06 -7.54
C GLY A 190 -12.31 1.16 -8.21
N THR A 191 -11.27 0.62 -7.58
CA THR A 191 -9.88 0.72 -8.03
C THR A 191 -9.23 -0.66 -8.06
N ILE A 192 -8.27 -0.88 -8.98
CA ILE A 192 -7.40 -2.05 -9.06
C ILE A 192 -5.96 -1.57 -9.15
N HIS A 193 -5.05 -2.20 -8.41
CA HIS A 193 -3.62 -1.94 -8.46
C HIS A 193 -2.87 -3.11 -9.13
N PRO A 194 -2.83 -3.19 -10.47
CA PRO A 194 -2.08 -4.23 -11.16
C PRO A 194 -0.59 -3.90 -11.23
N SER A 195 0.27 -4.93 -11.18
CA SER A 195 1.68 -4.74 -11.51
C SER A 195 1.85 -4.33 -12.97
N LEU A 196 2.94 -3.64 -13.30
CA LEU A 196 3.28 -3.32 -14.68
C LEU A 196 3.35 -4.58 -15.55
N SER A 197 3.87 -5.69 -15.00
CA SER A 197 3.92 -6.97 -15.74
C SER A 197 2.53 -7.54 -16.06
N ALA A 198 1.53 -7.28 -15.24
CA ALA A 198 0.15 -7.75 -15.46
C ALA A 198 -0.57 -7.02 -16.60
N VAL A 199 -0.12 -5.81 -16.94
CA VAL A 199 -0.72 -4.97 -18.00
C VAL A 199 0.17 -4.83 -19.23
N ARG A 200 1.43 -5.28 -19.17
CA ARG A 200 2.38 -5.20 -20.28
C ARG A 200 1.89 -6.00 -21.49
N GLY A 201 1.83 -5.36 -22.65
CA GLY A 201 1.35 -6.00 -23.88
C GLY A 201 -0.16 -6.13 -23.99
N VAL A 202 -0.91 -5.59 -23.05
CA VAL A 202 -2.38 -5.43 -23.13
C VAL A 202 -2.65 -4.01 -23.63
N ASP A 203 -3.37 -3.86 -24.75
CA ASP A 203 -3.58 -2.57 -25.42
C ASP A 203 -5.06 -2.30 -25.65
N PRO A 204 -5.62 -1.27 -25.07
CA PRO A 204 -5.56 -0.88 -23.66
C PRO A 204 -6.39 -1.82 -22.76
N VAL A 205 -6.15 -1.84 -21.47
CA VAL A 205 -6.98 -2.58 -20.50
C VAL A 205 -8.36 -1.92 -20.43
N THR A 206 -9.38 -2.61 -20.95
CA THR A 206 -10.76 -2.13 -20.86
C THR A 206 -11.34 -2.46 -19.49
N THR A 207 -11.72 -1.45 -18.73
CA THR A 207 -12.37 -1.59 -17.41
C THR A 207 -13.14 -0.30 -17.08
N ASP A 208 -14.15 -0.42 -16.23
CA ASP A 208 -14.89 0.67 -15.61
C ASP A 208 -14.27 1.14 -14.27
N ARG A 209 -13.13 0.56 -13.89
CA ARG A 209 -12.44 0.79 -12.63
C ARG A 209 -11.17 1.60 -12.83
N THR A 210 -10.79 2.38 -11.84
CA THR A 210 -9.50 3.09 -11.82
C THR A 210 -8.34 2.09 -11.79
N LEU A 211 -7.37 2.25 -12.68
CA LEU A 211 -6.15 1.45 -12.72
C LEU A 211 -4.95 2.26 -12.24
N ASN A 212 -4.38 1.90 -11.08
CA ASN A 212 -3.12 2.47 -10.60
C ASN A 212 -2.02 1.40 -10.73
N VAL A 213 -1.14 1.56 -11.71
CA VAL A 213 -0.11 0.55 -12.06
C VAL A 213 1.15 0.72 -11.20
N TRP A 214 1.65 -0.37 -10.59
CA TRP A 214 2.85 -0.40 -9.73
C TRP A 214 3.91 -1.37 -10.25
N THR A 215 5.19 -1.27 -9.86
CA THR A 215 5.86 -0.09 -9.34
C THR A 215 6.60 0.56 -10.49
N ILE A 216 6.39 1.84 -10.68
CA ILE A 216 6.97 2.60 -11.80
C ILE A 216 8.24 3.30 -11.33
N ARG A 217 9.37 3.01 -11.99
CA ARG A 217 10.68 3.53 -11.62
C ARG A 217 11.33 4.35 -12.72
N THR A 218 10.87 4.18 -13.95
CA THR A 218 11.48 4.85 -15.11
C THR A 218 10.39 5.49 -15.97
N TRP A 219 10.82 6.49 -16.73
CA TRP A 219 9.96 7.12 -17.74
C TRP A 219 9.43 6.10 -18.77
N HIS A 220 10.26 5.09 -19.13
CA HIS A 220 9.85 4.04 -20.07
C HIS A 220 8.69 3.21 -19.50
N GLU A 221 8.78 2.79 -18.25
CA GLU A 221 7.72 2.07 -17.55
C GLU A 221 6.44 2.92 -17.40
N ALA A 222 6.59 4.22 -17.10
CA ALA A 222 5.46 5.14 -17.05
C ALA A 222 4.71 5.19 -18.39
N ARG A 223 5.45 5.31 -19.52
CA ARG A 223 4.88 5.28 -20.85
C ARG A 223 4.20 3.96 -21.20
N GLU A 224 4.78 2.81 -20.81
CA GLU A 224 4.16 1.50 -20.99
C GLU A 224 2.83 1.41 -20.22
N ALA A 225 2.82 1.81 -18.94
CA ALA A 225 1.62 1.78 -18.11
C ALA A 225 0.51 2.69 -18.67
N VAL A 226 0.84 3.89 -19.11
CA VAL A 226 -0.13 4.83 -19.72
C VAL A 226 -0.72 4.27 -21.02
N ARG A 227 0.08 3.64 -21.88
CA ARG A 227 -0.40 2.97 -23.09
C ARG A 227 -1.34 1.80 -22.77
N ALA A 228 -1.10 1.11 -21.65
CA ALA A 228 -1.98 0.07 -21.17
C ALA A 228 -3.28 0.61 -20.54
N GLY A 229 -3.46 1.92 -20.46
CA GLY A 229 -4.68 2.54 -19.92
C GLY A 229 -4.61 2.86 -18.42
N ALA A 230 -3.42 3.03 -17.83
CA ALA A 230 -3.29 3.42 -16.44
C ALA A 230 -3.85 4.83 -16.17
N ASP A 231 -4.72 4.96 -15.17
CA ASP A 231 -5.22 6.22 -14.64
C ASP A 231 -4.25 6.84 -13.64
N GLY A 232 -3.48 6.00 -12.94
CA GLY A 232 -2.47 6.38 -11.98
C GLY A 232 -1.21 5.52 -12.06
N LEU A 233 -0.08 6.10 -11.69
CA LEU A 233 1.22 5.46 -11.62
C LEU A 233 1.69 5.46 -10.17
N ILE A 234 1.78 4.27 -9.54
CA ILE A 234 2.40 4.10 -8.23
C ILE A 234 3.90 4.04 -8.44
N ALA A 235 4.60 5.13 -8.10
CA ALA A 235 5.95 5.41 -8.56
C ALA A 235 6.94 5.70 -7.43
N ASP A 236 8.20 5.24 -7.61
CA ASP A 236 9.29 5.52 -6.67
C ASP A 236 9.90 6.93 -6.83
N TYR A 237 9.59 7.63 -7.94
CA TYR A 237 10.18 8.93 -8.27
C TYR A 237 9.11 9.95 -8.70
N PRO A 238 9.23 11.22 -8.33
CA PRO A 238 8.36 12.28 -8.85
C PRO A 238 8.67 12.59 -10.33
N GLY A 239 7.72 13.23 -11.01
CA GLY A 239 7.93 13.80 -12.35
C GLY A 239 7.99 12.81 -13.51
N LEU A 240 7.69 11.52 -13.31
CA LEU A 240 7.71 10.51 -14.36
C LEU A 240 6.65 10.73 -15.45
N THR A 241 5.64 11.58 -15.22
CA THR A 241 4.62 11.96 -16.21
C THR A 241 4.99 13.16 -17.05
N ARG A 242 6.05 13.88 -16.70
CA ARG A 242 6.43 15.18 -17.33
C ARG A 242 6.52 15.17 -18.86
N TRP A 243 6.83 14.01 -19.44
CA TRP A 243 7.05 13.85 -20.88
C TRP A 243 6.00 12.98 -21.56
N LEU A 244 4.91 12.60 -20.85
CA LEU A 244 3.89 11.70 -21.41
C LEU A 244 2.87 12.43 -22.29
N ASP A 245 2.70 13.72 -22.09
CA ASP A 245 1.75 14.59 -22.82
C ASP A 245 2.45 15.45 -23.88
N ALA A 246 3.74 15.15 -24.20
CA ALA A 246 4.56 15.90 -25.15
C ALA A 246 4.49 15.32 -26.58
#